data_46b8716691dae47961298ae6e5de47a7
#
_entry.id   46b8716691dae47961298ae6e5de47a7
#
_cell.length_a   1.000
_cell.length_b   1.000
_cell.length_c   1.000
_cell.angle_alpha   90.00
_cell.angle_beta   90.00
_cell.angle_gamma   90.00
#
_symmetry.space_group_name_H-M   'P 1'
#
loop_
_entity.id
_entity.type
_entity.pdbx_description
1 polymer ?
#
loop_
_entity_poly.entity_id
_entity_poly.type
_entity_poly.pdbx_seq_one_letter_code
_entity_poly.pdbx_strand_id
1 'polypeptide(L)'
;MRKINFTSRVLDVFAEMKTSYDEIKNLMFDLYRNELDEGVSKREAEDKLREMSLKIFGLEKDSSKRERVRAYRDYGRQFFDVIEEVVDWTVTTGLKDNEWFNELVNYRNIQEGNENLFVNEHEEVILSVARMGKRHHDTMLQRLPEGKTYSIETDLYGAAVGADIDRYLIGQEDWTKLVDAITKAFVVMVQDLIFQEILNAPAKLPVQDGFIETGALNTVNRKKFNKVLQNVSTANDNAEVVIMGTMVGLEELENLIKVDWISSSQKEDVATMGRLGNYGRYRLVEIPQRFAKNDVTKNVYNDNILWIFATGDNKMVDMVDVGETLIEEITDRGEANANIADLMKYEVQRELGVATRLGRYFGQWTITED
;
A
#
# COMPACT_ATOMS: atom_id res chain seq x y z
N MET A 1 6.42 20.40 0.37
CA MET A 1 4.97 20.71 0.42
C MET A 1 4.55 21.23 -0.94
N ARG A 2 3.68 20.50 -1.59
CA ARG A 2 3.14 20.84 -2.90
C ARG A 2 2.18 22.02 -2.75
N LYS A 3 2.26 23.01 -3.65
CA LYS A 3 1.25 24.08 -3.67
C LYS A 3 0.04 23.57 -4.43
N ILE A 4 -1.02 23.24 -3.72
CA ILE A 4 -2.31 22.91 -4.30
C ILE A 4 -2.94 24.20 -4.78
N ASN A 5 -3.26 24.27 -6.08
CA ASN A 5 -3.89 25.44 -6.69
C ASN A 5 -5.41 25.23 -6.79
N PHE A 6 -6.10 25.33 -5.67
CA PHE A 6 -7.56 25.38 -5.72
C PHE A 6 -8.09 26.60 -6.43
N THR A 7 -9.28 26.50 -6.99
CA THR A 7 -9.99 27.64 -7.56
C THR A 7 -10.29 28.69 -6.47
N SER A 8 -10.39 29.97 -6.85
CA SER A 8 -10.68 31.06 -5.90
C SER A 8 -11.92 30.77 -5.06
N ARG A 9 -12.94 30.14 -5.64
CA ARG A 9 -14.19 29.79 -4.94
C ARG A 9 -13.98 28.80 -3.79
N VAL A 10 -13.17 27.77 -3.99
CA VAL A 10 -12.85 26.78 -2.93
C VAL A 10 -12.09 27.47 -1.80
N LEU A 11 -11.13 28.34 -2.15
CA LEU A 11 -10.37 29.11 -1.16
C LEU A 11 -11.27 30.08 -0.38
N ASP A 12 -12.23 30.74 -1.05
CA ASP A 12 -13.20 31.63 -0.43
C ASP A 12 -14.10 30.87 0.56
N VAL A 13 -14.54 29.65 0.21
CA VAL A 13 -15.33 28.79 1.11
C VAL A 13 -14.52 28.39 2.35
N PHE A 14 -13.25 28.03 2.20
CA PHE A 14 -12.39 27.73 3.35
C PHE A 14 -12.20 28.95 4.26
N ALA A 15 -12.00 30.12 3.68
CA ALA A 15 -11.88 31.36 4.43
C ALA A 15 -13.19 31.70 5.18
N GLU A 16 -14.35 31.53 4.54
CA GLU A 16 -15.67 31.77 5.14
C GLU A 16 -15.94 30.79 6.30
N MET A 17 -15.57 29.53 6.15
CA MET A 17 -15.72 28.52 7.20
C MET A 17 -14.68 28.66 8.31
N LYS A 18 -13.69 29.56 8.16
CA LYS A 18 -12.54 29.72 9.07
C LYS A 18 -11.82 28.39 9.32
N THR A 19 -11.74 27.56 8.30
CA THR A 19 -11.16 26.23 8.35
C THR A 19 -10.08 26.15 7.29
N SER A 20 -8.93 25.59 7.63
CA SER A 20 -7.88 25.37 6.65
C SER A 20 -8.18 24.11 5.83
N TYR A 21 -7.60 24.03 4.63
CA TYR A 21 -7.65 22.79 3.82
C TYR A 21 -7.11 21.59 4.60
N ASP A 22 -5.99 21.77 5.32
CA ASP A 22 -5.38 20.70 6.11
C ASP A 22 -6.29 20.17 7.21
N GLU A 23 -7.09 21.03 7.84
CA GLU A 23 -8.08 20.60 8.84
C GLU A 23 -9.21 19.77 8.21
N ILE A 24 -9.67 20.15 7.02
CA ILE A 24 -10.71 19.39 6.30
C ILE A 24 -10.17 18.06 5.82
N LYS A 25 -8.96 18.06 5.27
CA LYS A 25 -8.27 16.84 4.85
C LYS A 25 -8.09 15.86 6.01
N ASN A 26 -7.62 16.36 7.16
CA ASN A 26 -7.47 15.53 8.36
C ASN A 26 -8.82 15.00 8.84
N LEU A 27 -9.87 15.83 8.87
CA LEU A 27 -11.20 15.41 9.26
C LEU A 27 -11.75 14.29 8.35
N MET A 28 -11.51 14.39 7.04
CA MET A 28 -11.90 13.34 6.09
C MET A 28 -11.15 12.03 6.33
N PHE A 29 -9.87 12.14 6.66
CA PHE A 29 -9.02 10.99 6.94
C PHE A 29 -9.37 10.32 8.28
N ASP A 30 -9.62 11.11 9.31
CA ASP A 30 -10.04 10.62 10.63
C ASP A 30 -11.41 9.91 10.52
N LEU A 31 -12.31 10.44 9.68
CA LEU A 31 -13.56 9.76 9.34
C LEU A 31 -13.33 8.42 8.62
N TYR A 32 -12.39 8.38 7.68
CA TYR A 32 -12.01 7.16 6.97
C TYR A 32 -11.47 6.08 7.93
N ARG A 33 -10.59 6.49 8.86
CA ARG A 33 -10.02 5.61 9.89
C ARG A 33 -10.99 5.27 11.01
N ASN A 34 -12.07 6.03 11.13
CA ASN A 34 -12.97 6.00 12.28
C ASN A 34 -12.26 6.36 13.60
N GLU A 35 -11.26 7.25 13.52
CA GLU A 35 -10.41 7.75 14.62
C GLU A 35 -10.65 9.26 14.80
N LEU A 36 -11.86 9.65 15.15
CA LEU A 36 -12.21 11.05 15.39
C LEU A 36 -11.71 11.53 16.75
N ASP A 37 -11.33 12.80 16.84
CA ASP A 37 -10.92 13.45 18.08
C ASP A 37 -11.99 13.30 19.19
N GLU A 38 -11.52 13.25 20.45
CA GLU A 38 -12.40 13.17 21.62
C GLU A 38 -13.37 14.37 21.63
N GLY A 39 -14.65 14.08 21.46
CA GLY A 39 -15.73 15.09 21.49
C GLY A 39 -16.35 15.43 20.15
N VAL A 40 -15.81 14.94 19.04
CA VAL A 40 -16.40 15.08 17.70
C VAL A 40 -17.16 13.83 17.32
N SER A 41 -18.48 13.93 17.16
CA SER A 41 -19.28 12.79 16.70
C SER A 41 -19.14 12.63 15.18
N LYS A 42 -19.23 11.38 14.70
CA LYS A 42 -19.22 11.07 13.26
C LYS A 42 -20.25 11.91 12.49
N ARG A 43 -21.42 12.12 13.08
CA ARG A 43 -22.48 12.90 12.47
C ARG A 43 -22.13 14.40 12.33
N GLU A 44 -21.49 14.98 13.32
CA GLU A 44 -21.03 16.39 13.27
C GLU A 44 -19.94 16.58 12.21
N ALA A 45 -19.03 15.62 12.09
CA ALA A 45 -18.00 15.62 11.06
C ALA A 45 -18.61 15.53 9.65
N GLU A 46 -19.55 14.60 9.43
CA GLU A 46 -20.29 14.46 8.16
C GLU A 46 -21.11 15.72 7.84
N ASP A 47 -21.77 16.33 8.84
CA ASP A 47 -22.53 17.55 8.65
C ASP A 47 -21.64 18.74 8.27
N LYS A 48 -20.42 18.83 8.84
CA LYS A 48 -19.43 19.85 8.48
C LYS A 48 -18.92 19.70 7.04
N LEU A 49 -18.67 18.47 6.59
CA LEU A 49 -18.27 18.19 5.19
C LEU A 49 -19.41 18.51 4.22
N ARG A 50 -20.63 18.19 4.59
CA ARG A 50 -21.82 18.53 3.80
C ARG A 50 -22.03 20.03 3.70
N GLU A 51 -21.85 20.78 4.79
CA GLU A 51 -21.93 22.23 4.79
C GLU A 51 -20.87 22.84 3.86
N MET A 52 -19.63 22.35 3.90
CA MET A 52 -18.58 22.75 2.96
C MET A 52 -19.01 22.51 1.51
N SER A 53 -19.51 21.32 1.22
CA SER A 53 -19.96 20.95 -0.13
C SER A 53 -21.09 21.86 -0.61
N LEU A 54 -22.10 22.11 0.22
CA LEU A 54 -23.20 23.04 -0.10
C LEU A 54 -22.68 24.45 -0.42
N LYS A 55 -21.69 24.94 0.33
CA LYS A 55 -21.07 26.24 0.06
C LYS A 55 -20.28 26.27 -1.23
N ILE A 56 -19.52 25.19 -1.56
CA ILE A 56 -18.84 25.07 -2.87
C ILE A 56 -19.85 25.14 -4.00
N PHE A 57 -20.97 24.45 -3.87
CA PHE A 57 -22.05 24.50 -4.85
C PHE A 57 -22.87 25.80 -4.82
N GLY A 58 -22.74 26.62 -3.78
CA GLY A 58 -23.53 27.84 -3.58
C GLY A 58 -25.01 27.54 -3.31
N LEU A 59 -25.26 26.50 -2.55
CA LEU A 59 -26.61 25.99 -2.23
C LEU A 59 -26.91 26.17 -0.77
N GLU A 60 -28.20 26.36 -0.46
CA GLU A 60 -28.74 26.25 0.90
C GLU A 60 -29.29 24.83 1.14
N LYS A 61 -29.46 24.45 2.42
CA LYS A 61 -29.98 23.12 2.80
C LYS A 61 -31.34 22.81 2.18
N ASP A 62 -32.18 23.82 1.96
CA ASP A 62 -33.53 23.67 1.43
C ASP A 62 -33.63 23.89 -0.08
N SER A 63 -32.49 23.95 -0.78
CA SER A 63 -32.45 24.16 -2.23
C SER A 63 -33.19 23.08 -2.98
N SER A 64 -33.93 23.45 -4.02
CA SER A 64 -34.68 22.52 -4.85
C SER A 64 -33.77 21.60 -5.66
N LYS A 65 -34.24 20.41 -6.03
CA LYS A 65 -33.50 19.47 -6.88
C LYS A 65 -32.97 20.14 -8.17
N ARG A 66 -33.79 21.02 -8.78
CA ARG A 66 -33.40 21.72 -10.01
C ARG A 66 -32.21 22.69 -9.77
N GLU A 67 -32.14 23.34 -8.63
CA GLU A 67 -31.03 24.21 -8.26
C GLU A 67 -29.77 23.37 -8.00
N ARG A 68 -29.88 22.26 -7.29
CA ARG A 68 -28.76 21.35 -7.05
C ARG A 68 -28.15 20.80 -8.35
N VAL A 69 -28.98 20.34 -9.28
CA VAL A 69 -28.52 19.85 -10.59
C VAL A 69 -27.82 20.96 -11.41
N ARG A 70 -28.31 22.20 -11.32
CA ARG A 70 -27.65 23.33 -12.00
C ARG A 70 -26.30 23.66 -11.33
N ALA A 71 -26.28 23.78 -10.02
CA ALA A 71 -25.08 24.06 -9.27
C ALA A 71 -24.00 23.00 -9.52
N TYR A 72 -24.38 21.73 -9.61
CA TYR A 72 -23.45 20.68 -9.98
C TYR A 72 -22.82 20.88 -11.37
N ARG A 73 -23.61 21.23 -12.37
CA ARG A 73 -23.09 21.49 -13.70
C ARG A 73 -22.09 22.64 -13.75
N ASP A 74 -22.30 23.63 -12.87
CA ASP A 74 -21.46 24.83 -12.83
C ASP A 74 -20.21 24.65 -11.95
N TYR A 75 -20.30 23.86 -10.87
CA TYR A 75 -19.26 23.78 -9.84
C TYR A 75 -18.77 22.36 -9.53
N GLY A 76 -19.26 21.35 -10.23
CA GLY A 76 -18.90 19.94 -9.97
C GLY A 76 -17.40 19.68 -10.04
N ARG A 77 -16.70 20.29 -11.01
CA ARG A 77 -15.24 20.14 -11.11
C ARG A 77 -14.52 20.63 -9.87
N GLN A 78 -14.91 21.77 -9.33
CA GLN A 78 -14.27 22.35 -8.13
C GLN A 78 -14.49 21.49 -6.88
N PHE A 79 -15.60 20.78 -6.84
CA PHE A 79 -15.88 19.80 -5.79
C PHE A 79 -14.97 18.56 -5.96
N PHE A 80 -14.79 18.08 -7.18
CA PHE A 80 -13.91 16.96 -7.45
C PHE A 80 -12.43 17.28 -7.20
N ASP A 81 -11.97 18.52 -7.47
CA ASP A 81 -10.60 18.94 -7.12
C ASP A 81 -10.28 18.66 -5.62
N VAL A 82 -11.27 18.85 -4.74
CA VAL A 82 -11.12 18.56 -3.31
C VAL A 82 -11.10 17.06 -3.04
N ILE A 83 -11.94 16.29 -3.75
CA ILE A 83 -11.99 14.84 -3.60
C ILE A 83 -10.69 14.20 -4.05
N GLU A 84 -10.15 14.61 -5.20
CA GLU A 84 -8.89 14.13 -5.77
C GLU A 84 -7.77 14.19 -4.75
N GLU A 85 -7.58 15.35 -4.15
CA GLU A 85 -6.54 15.56 -3.15
C GLU A 85 -6.72 14.70 -1.90
N VAL A 86 -7.97 14.52 -1.47
CA VAL A 86 -8.26 13.67 -0.30
C VAL A 86 -8.02 12.20 -0.61
N VAL A 87 -8.47 11.72 -1.77
CA VAL A 87 -8.26 10.32 -2.19
C VAL A 87 -6.77 10.05 -2.38
N ASP A 88 -6.04 10.96 -3.05
CA ASP A 88 -4.60 10.82 -3.25
C ASP A 88 -3.84 10.69 -1.92
N TRP A 89 -4.14 11.60 -0.99
CA TRP A 89 -3.52 11.57 0.33
C TRP A 89 -3.91 10.33 1.14
N THR A 90 -5.21 9.94 1.12
CA THR A 90 -5.73 8.81 1.89
C THR A 90 -5.18 7.48 1.38
N VAL A 91 -5.08 7.29 0.06
CA VAL A 91 -4.47 6.09 -0.53
C VAL A 91 -2.99 6.02 -0.16
N THR A 92 -2.26 7.12 -0.35
CA THR A 92 -0.82 7.16 -0.08
C THR A 92 -0.51 6.93 1.40
N THR A 93 -1.27 7.56 2.30
CA THR A 93 -1.09 7.40 3.74
C THR A 93 -1.56 6.02 4.20
N GLY A 94 -2.70 5.55 3.72
CA GLY A 94 -3.22 4.22 4.05
C GLY A 94 -2.27 3.09 3.64
N LEU A 95 -1.53 3.23 2.55
CA LEU A 95 -0.47 2.28 2.18
C LEU A 95 0.71 2.35 3.14
N LYS A 96 1.19 3.56 3.47
CA LYS A 96 2.35 3.77 4.35
C LYS A 96 2.10 3.35 5.81
N ASP A 97 0.86 3.35 6.25
CA ASP A 97 0.49 2.90 7.60
C ASP A 97 0.54 1.38 7.76
N ASN A 98 0.59 0.63 6.66
CA ASN A 98 0.70 -0.81 6.73
C ASN A 98 2.15 -1.25 6.98
N GLU A 99 2.36 -2.01 8.04
CA GLU A 99 3.68 -2.52 8.43
C GLU A 99 4.33 -3.32 7.29
N TRP A 100 3.59 -4.24 6.68
CA TRP A 100 4.08 -5.06 5.57
C TRP A 100 4.52 -4.21 4.37
N PHE A 101 3.82 -3.11 4.08
CA PHE A 101 4.17 -2.21 2.98
C PHE A 101 5.50 -1.52 3.25
N ASN A 102 5.67 -1.00 4.46
CA ASN A 102 6.90 -0.33 4.85
C ASN A 102 8.12 -1.25 4.86
N GLU A 103 7.93 -2.52 5.14
CA GLU A 103 9.01 -3.51 5.15
C GLU A 103 9.42 -3.97 3.74
N LEU A 104 8.45 -4.15 2.85
CA LEU A 104 8.69 -4.74 1.54
C LEU A 104 8.91 -3.74 0.42
N VAL A 105 8.25 -2.59 0.48
CA VAL A 105 8.09 -1.71 -0.66
C VAL A 105 8.93 -0.45 -0.54
N ASN A 106 9.77 -0.22 -1.54
CA ASN A 106 10.44 1.06 -1.77
C ASN A 106 9.52 1.91 -2.67
N TYR A 107 8.79 2.82 -2.04
CA TYR A 107 7.81 3.66 -2.71
C TYR A 107 8.42 4.96 -3.20
N ARG A 108 8.17 5.31 -4.47
CA ARG A 108 8.49 6.61 -5.06
C ARG A 108 7.28 7.19 -5.77
N ASN A 109 7.02 8.46 -5.52
CA ASN A 109 6.13 9.26 -6.36
C ASN A 109 6.98 10.11 -7.30
N ILE A 110 6.72 10.03 -8.59
CA ILE A 110 7.40 10.80 -9.63
C ILE A 110 6.39 11.64 -10.39
N GLN A 111 6.80 12.81 -10.83
CA GLN A 111 5.96 13.65 -11.67
C GLN A 111 5.89 13.07 -13.09
N GLU A 112 4.75 13.23 -13.72
CA GLU A 112 4.52 12.85 -15.10
C GLU A 112 5.60 13.45 -16.03
N GLY A 113 6.17 12.61 -16.89
CA GLY A 113 7.25 12.99 -17.80
C GLY A 113 8.67 12.92 -17.21
N ASN A 114 8.84 12.62 -15.94
CA ASN A 114 10.15 12.37 -15.36
C ASN A 114 10.61 10.93 -15.60
N GLU A 115 11.92 10.75 -15.72
CA GLU A 115 12.49 9.41 -15.88
C GLU A 115 12.31 8.56 -14.61
N ASN A 116 11.70 7.41 -14.80
CA ASN A 116 11.48 6.40 -13.77
C ASN A 116 12.72 5.48 -13.71
N LEU A 117 13.82 5.99 -13.16
CA LEU A 117 15.07 5.23 -13.08
C LEU A 117 15.34 4.78 -11.65
N PHE A 118 15.51 3.47 -11.49
CA PHE A 118 16.00 2.85 -10.27
C PHE A 118 17.44 2.39 -10.49
N VAL A 119 18.26 2.55 -9.46
CA VAL A 119 19.65 2.09 -9.48
C VAL A 119 19.74 0.80 -8.69
N ASN A 120 20.19 -0.26 -9.35
CA ASN A 120 20.57 -1.48 -8.66
C ASN A 120 22.02 -1.36 -8.22
N GLU A 121 22.26 -1.01 -6.97
CA GLU A 121 23.61 -0.87 -6.40
C GLU A 121 24.26 -2.22 -6.03
N HIS A 122 23.57 -3.32 -6.32
CA HIS A 122 23.91 -4.65 -5.80
C HIS A 122 24.79 -5.49 -6.73
N GLU A 123 25.95 -4.98 -7.07
CA GLU A 123 27.06 -5.87 -7.29
C GLU A 123 28.02 -5.67 -6.11
N GLU A 124 27.98 -6.56 -5.12
CA GLU A 124 28.97 -6.59 -4.06
C GLU A 124 30.35 -6.64 -4.65
N VAL A 125 31.07 -5.52 -4.50
CA VAL A 125 32.46 -5.50 -4.84
C VAL A 125 33.26 -6.02 -3.65
N ILE A 126 33.42 -7.31 -3.62
CA ILE A 126 34.40 -7.89 -2.69
C ILE A 126 35.80 -7.56 -3.24
N LEU A 127 36.32 -6.44 -2.75
CA LEU A 127 37.74 -6.12 -3.03
C LEU A 127 38.60 -7.19 -2.37
N SER A 128 39.39 -7.92 -3.18
CA SER A 128 40.27 -8.91 -2.63
C SER A 128 41.51 -8.20 -2.03
N VAL A 129 41.66 -8.37 -0.72
CA VAL A 129 42.80 -7.84 0.01
C VAL A 129 43.88 -8.92 0.05
N ALA A 130 45.00 -8.68 -0.64
CA ALA A 130 46.15 -9.59 -0.63
C ALA A 130 47.18 -9.19 0.43
N ARG A 131 47.82 -10.18 1.05
CA ARG A 131 48.95 -9.95 1.94
C ARG A 131 50.17 -9.54 1.12
N MET A 132 50.62 -8.31 1.32
CA MET A 132 51.80 -7.77 0.61
C MET A 132 53.05 -7.91 1.46
N GLY A 133 54.17 -8.21 0.79
CA GLY A 133 55.51 -8.10 1.40
C GLY A 133 55.93 -6.63 1.57
N LYS A 134 56.73 -6.31 2.60
CA LYS A 134 57.11 -4.92 2.96
C LYS A 134 57.81 -4.11 1.84
N ARG A 135 58.10 -4.69 0.69
CA ARG A 135 58.79 -4.05 -0.43
C ARG A 135 58.19 -4.34 -1.82
N HIS A 136 57.10 -5.03 -1.90
CA HIS A 136 56.34 -5.29 -3.14
C HIS A 136 54.99 -4.61 -3.08
N HIS A 137 54.75 -3.67 -4.01
CA HIS A 137 53.50 -2.93 -4.13
C HIS A 137 52.72 -3.35 -5.38
N ASP A 138 52.72 -4.64 -5.71
CA ASP A 138 52.05 -5.15 -6.89
C ASP A 138 50.62 -5.56 -6.52
N THR A 139 49.75 -4.56 -6.44
CA THR A 139 48.32 -4.76 -6.27
C THR A 139 47.62 -4.53 -7.60
N MET A 140 46.85 -5.51 -8.06
CA MET A 140 46.02 -5.34 -9.24
C MET A 140 44.93 -4.30 -8.93
N LEU A 141 44.75 -3.34 -9.83
CA LEU A 141 43.66 -2.37 -9.75
C LEU A 141 42.33 -3.09 -9.94
N GLN A 142 41.51 -3.06 -8.94
CA GLN A 142 40.14 -3.60 -8.99
C GLN A 142 39.21 -2.43 -9.27
N ARG A 143 38.34 -2.57 -10.28
CA ARG A 143 37.34 -1.56 -10.60
C ARG A 143 36.08 -1.83 -9.80
N LEU A 144 35.47 -0.76 -9.29
CA LEU A 144 34.13 -0.82 -8.75
C LEU A 144 33.14 -1.01 -9.92
N PRO A 145 32.24 -1.96 -9.88
CA PRO A 145 31.20 -2.09 -10.91
C PRO A 145 30.33 -0.84 -10.95
N GLU A 146 29.92 -0.48 -12.13
CA GLU A 146 28.91 0.56 -12.33
C GLU A 146 27.55 -0.04 -12.01
N GLY A 147 26.74 0.62 -11.17
CA GLY A 147 25.38 0.20 -10.87
C GLY A 147 24.55 0.13 -12.16
N LYS A 148 23.68 -0.87 -12.28
CA LYS A 148 22.73 -0.97 -13.39
C LYS A 148 21.47 -0.19 -13.07
N THR A 149 21.03 0.65 -14.01
CA THR A 149 19.75 1.32 -13.93
C THR A 149 18.68 0.48 -14.62
N TYR A 150 17.47 0.47 -14.08
CA TYR A 150 16.29 -0.10 -14.70
C TYR A 150 15.11 0.83 -14.51
N SER A 151 14.13 0.74 -15.41
CA SER A 151 12.86 1.43 -15.32
C SER A 151 11.74 0.43 -15.03
N ILE A 152 10.71 0.88 -14.33
CA ILE A 152 9.50 0.10 -14.06
C ILE A 152 8.45 0.53 -15.06
N GLU A 153 7.84 -0.43 -15.75
CA GLU A 153 6.68 -0.17 -16.59
C GLU A 153 5.50 0.23 -15.72
N THR A 154 4.80 1.29 -16.10
CA THR A 154 3.64 1.81 -15.39
C THR A 154 2.39 1.60 -16.21
N ASP A 155 1.31 1.22 -15.54
CA ASP A 155 -0.01 1.04 -16.12
C ASP A 155 -1.02 2.00 -15.47
N LEU A 156 -1.99 2.43 -16.24
CA LEU A 156 -3.09 3.27 -15.76
C LEU A 156 -4.19 2.37 -15.18
N TYR A 157 -4.51 2.59 -13.91
CA TYR A 157 -5.58 1.89 -13.21
C TYR A 157 -6.73 2.84 -12.93
N GLY A 158 -7.95 2.40 -13.27
CA GLY A 158 -9.14 3.22 -13.08
C GLY A 158 -10.26 2.46 -12.38
N ALA A 159 -11.06 3.18 -11.61
CA ALA A 159 -12.28 2.69 -10.99
C ALA A 159 -13.43 3.64 -11.32
N ALA A 160 -14.45 3.14 -12.02
CA ALA A 160 -15.65 3.90 -12.29
C ALA A 160 -16.62 3.78 -11.10
N VAL A 161 -17.04 4.92 -10.58
CA VAL A 161 -17.96 5.00 -9.44
C VAL A 161 -19.19 5.80 -9.83
N GLY A 162 -20.36 5.26 -9.49
CA GLY A 162 -21.62 5.99 -9.59
C GLY A 162 -22.04 6.49 -8.22
N ALA A 163 -22.14 7.81 -8.04
CA ALA A 163 -22.58 8.41 -6.79
C ALA A 163 -23.81 9.30 -7.02
N ASP A 164 -24.72 9.27 -6.09
CA ASP A 164 -25.87 10.17 -6.06
C ASP A 164 -25.55 11.38 -5.17
N ILE A 165 -24.92 12.39 -5.77
CA ILE A 165 -24.54 13.62 -5.05
C ILE A 165 -25.78 14.34 -4.51
N ASP A 166 -26.93 14.21 -5.17
CA ASP A 166 -28.19 14.80 -4.67
C ASP A 166 -28.54 14.20 -3.31
N ARG A 167 -28.45 12.87 -3.15
CA ARG A 167 -28.69 12.20 -1.87
C ARG A 167 -27.69 12.57 -0.80
N TYR A 168 -26.43 12.76 -1.18
CA TYR A 168 -25.40 13.24 -0.26
C TYR A 168 -25.71 14.66 0.23
N LEU A 169 -26.04 15.60 -0.67
CA LEU A 169 -26.33 16.98 -0.32
C LEU A 169 -27.56 17.13 0.59
N ILE A 170 -28.57 16.26 0.44
CA ILE A 170 -29.77 16.25 1.31
C ILE A 170 -29.57 15.42 2.59
N GLY A 171 -28.42 14.81 2.79
CA GLY A 171 -28.09 14.06 4.01
C GLY A 171 -28.62 12.64 4.09
N GLN A 172 -28.93 12.03 2.96
CA GLN A 172 -29.33 10.62 2.87
C GLN A 172 -28.14 9.67 2.68
N GLU A 173 -27.02 10.19 2.23
CA GLU A 173 -25.78 9.45 2.09
C GLU A 173 -24.60 10.18 2.78
N ASP A 174 -23.62 9.42 3.22
CA ASP A 174 -22.47 9.92 3.94
C ASP A 174 -21.28 10.06 2.98
N TRP A 175 -20.47 11.11 3.18
CA TRP A 175 -19.21 11.34 2.47
C TRP A 175 -18.27 10.15 2.60
N THR A 176 -18.17 9.59 3.79
CA THR A 176 -17.31 8.46 4.09
C THR A 176 -17.55 7.29 3.15
N LYS A 177 -18.80 7.01 2.77
CA LYS A 177 -19.10 5.90 1.84
C LYS A 177 -18.54 6.15 0.45
N LEU A 178 -18.53 7.41 0.02
CA LEU A 178 -18.05 7.78 -1.30
C LEU A 178 -16.52 7.60 -1.40
N VAL A 179 -15.79 8.19 -0.47
CA VAL A 179 -14.32 8.17 -0.46
C VAL A 179 -13.78 6.80 -0.01
N ASP A 180 -14.42 6.18 1.01
CA ASP A 180 -13.99 4.90 1.56
C ASP A 180 -14.01 3.77 0.53
N ALA A 181 -15.06 3.70 -0.29
CA ALA A 181 -15.16 2.68 -1.32
C ALA A 181 -14.05 2.79 -2.37
N ILE A 182 -13.71 4.01 -2.79
CA ILE A 182 -12.65 4.30 -3.76
C ILE A 182 -11.30 3.95 -3.15
N THR A 183 -11.01 4.49 -1.97
CA THR A 183 -9.73 4.29 -1.28
C THR A 183 -9.47 2.81 -1.02
N LYS A 184 -10.47 2.09 -0.50
CA LYS A 184 -10.35 0.64 -0.30
C LYS A 184 -10.08 -0.12 -1.59
N ALA A 185 -10.75 0.26 -2.68
CA ALA A 185 -10.54 -0.38 -3.97
C ALA A 185 -9.09 -0.21 -4.46
N PHE A 186 -8.51 0.99 -4.34
CA PHE A 186 -7.13 1.26 -4.72
C PHE A 186 -6.12 0.58 -3.79
N VAL A 187 -6.33 0.62 -2.48
CA VAL A 187 -5.45 -0.07 -1.52
C VAL A 187 -5.44 -1.57 -1.79
N VAL A 188 -6.60 -2.19 -2.00
CA VAL A 188 -6.71 -3.61 -2.33
C VAL A 188 -6.01 -3.92 -3.65
N MET A 189 -6.18 -3.09 -4.67
CA MET A 189 -5.53 -3.27 -5.97
C MET A 189 -4.00 -3.20 -5.84
N VAL A 190 -3.47 -2.20 -5.13
CA VAL A 190 -2.02 -2.07 -4.90
C VAL A 190 -1.47 -3.28 -4.13
N GLN A 191 -2.18 -3.75 -3.12
CA GLN A 191 -1.83 -4.98 -2.42
C GLN A 191 -1.75 -6.16 -3.39
N ASP A 192 -2.73 -6.31 -4.29
CA ASP A 192 -2.73 -7.39 -5.28
C ASP A 192 -1.54 -7.32 -6.19
N LEU A 193 -1.22 -6.15 -6.72
CA LEU A 193 -0.07 -5.96 -7.60
C LEU A 193 1.24 -6.36 -6.90
N ILE A 194 1.44 -5.88 -5.68
CA ILE A 194 2.64 -6.18 -4.90
C ILE A 194 2.76 -7.68 -4.63
N PHE A 195 1.68 -8.31 -4.16
CA PHE A 195 1.73 -9.73 -3.86
C PHE A 195 1.79 -10.61 -5.11
N GLN A 196 1.19 -10.20 -6.23
CA GLN A 196 1.37 -10.90 -7.51
C GLN A 196 2.83 -10.85 -7.97
N GLU A 197 3.50 -9.71 -7.84
CA GLU A 197 4.93 -9.59 -8.15
C GLU A 197 5.78 -10.48 -7.24
N ILE A 198 5.47 -10.56 -5.95
CA ILE A 198 6.16 -11.45 -5.00
C ILE A 198 5.89 -12.92 -5.35
N LEU A 199 4.64 -13.30 -5.65
CA LEU A 199 4.30 -14.67 -6.06
C LEU A 199 5.01 -15.09 -7.34
N ASN A 200 5.21 -14.16 -8.26
CA ASN A 200 5.89 -14.39 -9.53
C ASN A 200 7.42 -14.27 -9.43
N ALA A 201 7.95 -13.77 -8.32
CA ALA A 201 9.38 -13.58 -8.12
C ALA A 201 10.21 -14.87 -8.32
N PRO A 202 9.80 -16.07 -7.87
CA PRO A 202 10.53 -17.31 -8.13
C PRO A 202 10.69 -17.65 -9.61
N ALA A 203 9.76 -17.21 -10.45
CA ALA A 203 9.83 -17.43 -11.90
C ALA A 203 10.71 -16.37 -12.61
N LYS A 204 10.82 -15.17 -12.03
CA LYS A 204 11.56 -14.05 -12.62
C LYS A 204 13.01 -13.98 -12.14
N LEU A 205 13.27 -14.40 -10.90
CA LEU A 205 14.58 -14.29 -10.25
C LEU A 205 15.24 -15.66 -10.16
N PRO A 206 16.57 -15.75 -10.34
CA PRO A 206 17.30 -17.00 -10.17
C PRO A 206 17.23 -17.43 -8.71
N VAL A 207 16.60 -18.57 -8.46
CA VAL A 207 16.52 -19.17 -7.14
C VAL A 207 17.58 -20.24 -7.01
N GLN A 208 18.39 -20.15 -5.97
CA GLN A 208 19.42 -21.12 -5.66
C GLN A 208 18.90 -22.20 -4.69
N ASP A 209 19.51 -23.37 -4.70
CA ASP A 209 19.20 -24.43 -3.75
C ASP A 209 19.38 -23.95 -2.31
N GLY A 210 18.42 -24.27 -1.45
CA GLY A 210 18.43 -23.91 -0.04
C GLY A 210 17.82 -22.54 0.30
N PHE A 211 17.19 -21.86 -0.67
CA PHE A 211 16.38 -20.67 -0.44
C PHE A 211 14.88 -20.97 -0.48
N ILE A 212 14.47 -21.91 -1.33
CA ILE A 212 13.10 -22.40 -1.37
C ILE A 212 13.10 -23.83 -0.85
N GLU A 213 12.34 -24.07 0.21
CA GLU A 213 12.27 -25.35 0.88
C GLU A 213 10.84 -25.69 1.28
N THR A 214 10.61 -26.98 1.48
CA THR A 214 9.29 -27.53 1.85
C THR A 214 9.44 -28.46 3.03
N GLY A 215 8.48 -28.43 3.93
CA GLY A 215 8.42 -29.33 5.07
C GLY A 215 7.48 -28.87 6.17
N ALA A 216 7.09 -29.77 7.04
CA ALA A 216 6.32 -29.43 8.22
C ALA A 216 7.15 -28.55 9.17
N LEU A 217 6.52 -27.59 9.80
CA LEU A 217 7.14 -26.72 10.80
C LEU A 217 7.17 -27.44 12.16
N ASN A 218 8.16 -28.31 12.33
CA ASN A 218 8.37 -29.08 13.54
C ASN A 218 9.82 -29.03 14.00
N THR A 219 10.11 -29.61 15.15
CA THR A 219 11.47 -29.59 15.74
C THR A 219 12.52 -30.28 14.85
N VAL A 220 12.12 -31.22 14.00
CA VAL A 220 13.01 -31.93 13.07
C VAL A 220 13.48 -30.99 11.97
N ASN A 221 12.59 -30.24 11.38
CA ASN A 221 12.87 -29.32 10.28
C ASN A 221 13.42 -27.95 10.73
N ARG A 222 13.47 -27.69 12.04
CA ARG A 222 13.95 -26.41 12.61
C ARG A 222 15.31 -25.99 12.07
N LYS A 223 16.27 -26.92 11.96
CA LYS A 223 17.60 -26.60 11.43
C LYS A 223 17.55 -26.20 9.96
N LYS A 224 16.71 -26.87 9.18
CA LYS A 224 16.52 -26.62 7.75
C LYS A 224 15.88 -25.23 7.55
N PHE A 225 14.84 -24.91 8.30
CA PHE A 225 14.19 -23.60 8.29
C PHE A 225 15.17 -22.47 8.66
N ASN A 226 15.90 -22.63 9.77
CA ASN A 226 16.91 -21.65 10.20
C ASN A 226 18.03 -21.46 9.16
N LYS A 227 18.37 -22.52 8.38
CA LYS A 227 19.34 -22.41 7.31
C LYS A 227 18.82 -21.54 6.16
N VAL A 228 17.54 -21.64 5.79
CA VAL A 228 16.93 -20.75 4.81
C VAL A 228 17.02 -19.30 5.27
N LEU A 229 16.64 -19.01 6.52
CA LEU A 229 16.75 -17.67 7.12
C LEU A 229 18.17 -17.12 7.07
N GLN A 230 19.15 -17.96 7.43
CA GLN A 230 20.56 -17.58 7.38
C GLN A 230 21.04 -17.34 5.95
N ASN A 231 20.66 -18.19 5.00
CA ASN A 231 21.03 -18.03 3.60
C ASN A 231 20.53 -16.70 3.04
N VAL A 232 19.25 -16.38 3.28
CA VAL A 232 18.66 -15.10 2.84
C VAL A 232 19.40 -13.91 3.46
N SER A 233 19.67 -13.95 4.76
CA SER A 233 20.43 -12.88 5.43
C SER A 233 21.83 -12.74 4.84
N THR A 234 22.56 -13.84 4.69
CA THR A 234 23.94 -13.82 4.18
C THR A 234 24.00 -13.35 2.74
N ALA A 235 23.06 -13.79 1.90
CA ALA A 235 23.02 -13.40 0.49
C ALA A 235 22.61 -11.93 0.27
N ASN A 236 22.06 -11.29 1.29
CA ASN A 236 21.72 -9.86 1.29
C ASN A 236 22.60 -9.10 2.30
N ASP A 237 23.90 -9.34 2.32
CA ASP A 237 24.91 -8.60 3.11
C ASP A 237 24.68 -8.66 4.64
N ASN A 238 24.16 -9.77 5.13
CA ASN A 238 23.73 -9.94 6.50
C ASN A 238 22.64 -8.96 6.94
N ALA A 239 21.82 -8.49 5.97
CA ALA A 239 20.67 -7.66 6.26
C ALA A 239 19.71 -8.34 7.26
N GLU A 240 18.95 -7.51 7.94
CA GLU A 240 17.87 -7.98 8.79
C GLU A 240 16.82 -8.68 7.92
N VAL A 241 16.27 -9.79 8.41
CA VAL A 241 15.31 -10.61 7.69
C VAL A 241 13.99 -10.65 8.45
N VAL A 242 12.92 -10.54 7.68
CA VAL A 242 11.53 -10.63 8.17
C VAL A 242 10.87 -11.86 7.57
N ILE A 243 10.06 -12.52 8.37
CA ILE A 243 9.23 -13.65 7.95
C ILE A 243 7.80 -13.12 7.78
N MET A 244 7.24 -13.32 6.59
CA MET A 244 5.91 -12.87 6.25
C MET A 244 5.00 -14.03 5.90
N GLY A 245 3.76 -13.96 6.34
CA GLY A 245 2.74 -14.97 6.04
C GLY A 245 1.37 -14.52 6.51
N THR A 246 0.37 -15.31 6.22
CA THR A 246 -0.95 -15.12 6.82
C THR A 246 -0.92 -15.50 8.30
N MET A 247 -1.90 -15.07 9.06
CA MET A 247 -2.00 -15.38 10.48
C MET A 247 -1.87 -16.89 10.74
N VAL A 248 -2.58 -17.72 9.96
CA VAL A 248 -2.55 -19.19 10.08
C VAL A 248 -1.16 -19.75 9.79
N GLY A 249 -0.51 -19.26 8.73
CA GLY A 249 0.86 -19.73 8.42
C GLY A 249 1.90 -19.31 9.46
N LEU A 250 1.74 -18.13 10.06
CA LEU A 250 2.65 -17.63 11.11
C LEU A 250 2.43 -18.34 12.45
N GLU A 251 1.21 -18.77 12.76
CA GLU A 251 0.89 -19.57 13.94
C GLU A 251 1.68 -20.90 13.97
N GLU A 252 1.85 -21.53 12.80
CA GLU A 252 2.62 -22.78 12.69
C GLU A 252 4.10 -22.67 13.15
N LEU A 253 4.65 -21.45 13.20
CA LEU A 253 6.02 -21.22 13.71
C LEU A 253 6.15 -21.53 15.20
N GLU A 254 5.06 -21.57 15.96
CA GLU A 254 5.06 -21.95 17.37
C GLU A 254 5.55 -23.40 17.56
N ASN A 255 5.26 -24.27 16.61
CA ASN A 255 5.66 -25.67 16.62
C ASN A 255 7.20 -25.86 16.54
N LEU A 256 7.92 -24.85 16.06
CA LEU A 256 9.40 -24.85 16.02
C LEU A 256 10.03 -24.52 17.39
N ILE A 257 9.28 -23.91 18.30
CA ILE A 257 9.78 -23.44 19.59
C ILE A 257 9.32 -24.40 20.68
N LYS A 258 10.25 -24.85 21.52
CA LYS A 258 9.86 -25.62 22.69
C LYS A 258 9.16 -24.72 23.69
N VAL A 259 8.01 -25.14 24.19
CA VAL A 259 7.14 -24.39 25.13
C VAL A 259 7.90 -23.85 26.34
N ASP A 260 8.90 -24.58 26.85
CA ASP A 260 9.71 -24.19 28.00
C ASP A 260 10.65 -22.99 27.74
N TRP A 261 10.85 -22.61 26.46
CA TRP A 261 11.77 -21.54 26.06
C TRP A 261 11.03 -20.26 25.64
N ILE A 262 9.71 -20.25 25.68
CA ILE A 262 8.90 -19.09 25.37
C ILE A 262 8.99 -18.11 26.54
N SER A 263 9.46 -16.88 26.26
CA SER A 263 9.51 -15.80 27.24
C SER A 263 8.12 -15.34 27.67
N SER A 264 8.02 -14.66 28.81
CA SER A 264 6.74 -14.13 29.29
C SER A 264 6.13 -13.13 28.29
N SER A 265 6.97 -12.29 27.62
CA SER A 265 6.51 -11.37 26.59
C SER A 265 5.97 -12.08 25.35
N GLN A 266 6.60 -13.15 24.89
CA GLN A 266 6.10 -13.94 23.77
C GLN A 266 4.79 -14.67 24.10
N LYS A 267 4.58 -15.06 25.35
CA LYS A 267 3.27 -15.60 25.80
C LYS A 267 2.18 -14.54 25.79
N GLU A 268 2.55 -13.30 26.11
CA GLU A 268 1.65 -12.14 26.03
C GLU A 268 1.30 -11.80 24.57
N ASP A 269 2.27 -11.88 23.65
CA ASP A 269 2.06 -11.72 22.21
C ASP A 269 1.05 -12.76 21.68
N VAL A 270 1.24 -14.04 22.02
CA VAL A 270 0.30 -15.11 21.63
C VAL A 270 -1.09 -14.88 22.24
N ALA A 271 -1.16 -14.43 23.49
CA ALA A 271 -2.45 -14.14 24.14
C ALA A 271 -3.18 -12.95 23.51
N THR A 272 -2.44 -11.98 22.98
CA THR A 272 -2.98 -10.73 22.45
C THR A 272 -3.21 -10.80 20.93
N MET A 273 -2.26 -11.36 20.19
CA MET A 273 -2.27 -11.38 18.72
C MET A 273 -2.63 -12.76 18.13
N GLY A 274 -2.72 -13.82 18.97
CA GLY A 274 -2.95 -15.18 18.51
C GLY A 274 -1.73 -15.83 17.84
N ARG A 275 -0.55 -15.18 17.84
CA ARG A 275 0.70 -15.65 17.25
C ARG A 275 1.90 -15.03 17.93
N LEU A 276 3.08 -15.57 17.65
CA LEU A 276 4.34 -14.95 18.08
C LEU A 276 4.57 -13.61 17.34
N GLY A 277 5.11 -12.63 18.04
CA GLY A 277 5.58 -11.38 17.42
C GLY A 277 6.92 -11.57 16.71
N ASN A 278 7.80 -12.44 17.27
CA ASN A 278 9.14 -12.68 16.74
C ASN A 278 9.51 -14.17 16.82
N TYR A 279 10.24 -14.65 15.82
CA TYR A 279 10.89 -15.95 15.83
C TYR A 279 12.40 -15.78 16.05
N GLY A 280 12.87 -15.91 17.28
CA GLY A 280 14.24 -15.60 17.65
C GLY A 280 14.55 -14.11 17.44
N ARG A 281 15.47 -13.80 16.53
CA ARG A 281 15.81 -12.42 16.12
C ARG A 281 14.97 -11.90 14.95
N TYR A 282 14.20 -12.77 14.32
CA TYR A 282 13.45 -12.45 13.10
C TYR A 282 12.06 -11.98 13.46
N ARG A 283 11.68 -10.84 12.90
CA ARG A 283 10.34 -10.25 13.08
C ARG A 283 9.33 -10.96 12.20
N LEU A 284 8.12 -11.14 12.72
CA LEU A 284 7.00 -11.74 11.98
C LEU A 284 6.04 -10.64 11.56
N VAL A 285 5.79 -10.55 10.27
CA VAL A 285 4.84 -9.57 9.71
C VAL A 285 3.69 -10.31 9.05
N GLU A 286 2.49 -9.94 9.45
CA GLU A 286 1.26 -10.55 8.95
C GLU A 286 0.83 -9.93 7.63
N ILE A 287 0.48 -10.80 6.69
CA ILE A 287 -0.21 -10.44 5.46
C ILE A 287 -1.71 -10.60 5.72
N PRO A 288 -2.50 -9.51 5.67
CA PRO A 288 -3.93 -9.60 5.87
C PRO A 288 -4.59 -10.53 4.84
N GLN A 289 -5.20 -11.62 5.30
CA GLN A 289 -5.91 -12.55 4.42
C GLN A 289 -7.21 -11.92 3.90
N ARG A 290 -7.61 -12.30 2.71
CA ARG A 290 -8.88 -11.88 2.12
C ARG A 290 -9.45 -12.97 1.21
N PHE A 291 -10.73 -12.88 0.96
CA PHE A 291 -11.40 -13.77 0.03
C PHE A 291 -11.21 -13.32 -1.43
N ALA A 292 -11.24 -14.29 -2.33
CA ALA A 292 -11.23 -14.00 -3.75
C ALA A 292 -12.48 -13.20 -4.15
N LYS A 293 -12.33 -12.37 -5.19
CA LYS A 293 -13.42 -11.53 -5.69
C LYS A 293 -14.61 -12.43 -6.07
N ASN A 294 -15.76 -12.21 -5.45
CA ASN A 294 -16.99 -12.99 -5.63
C ASN A 294 -16.99 -14.43 -5.10
N ASP A 295 -16.00 -14.86 -4.33
CA ASP A 295 -15.97 -16.21 -3.75
C ASP A 295 -15.41 -16.19 -2.32
N VAL A 296 -16.29 -16.17 -1.35
CA VAL A 296 -15.94 -16.18 0.09
C VAL A 296 -15.43 -17.54 0.59
N THR A 297 -15.35 -18.53 -0.28
CA THR A 297 -14.80 -19.86 0.06
C THR A 297 -13.34 -20.01 -0.32
N LYS A 298 -12.79 -19.06 -1.08
CA LYS A 298 -11.41 -19.09 -1.55
C LYS A 298 -10.60 -17.94 -0.98
N ASN A 299 -9.53 -18.27 -0.30
CA ASN A 299 -8.52 -17.33 0.13
C ASN A 299 -7.67 -16.86 -1.06
N VAL A 300 -7.27 -15.59 -1.08
CA VAL A 300 -6.34 -15.06 -2.09
C VAL A 300 -4.93 -15.55 -1.83
N TYR A 301 -4.52 -15.52 -0.56
CA TYR A 301 -3.17 -15.95 -0.18
C TYR A 301 -3.18 -17.37 0.37
N ASN A 302 -2.12 -18.13 0.02
CA ASN A 302 -1.95 -19.49 0.51
C ASN A 302 -1.41 -19.45 1.95
N ASP A 303 -2.16 -20.00 2.89
CA ASP A 303 -1.79 -20.04 4.30
C ASP A 303 -0.57 -20.94 4.58
N ASN A 304 -0.27 -21.85 3.66
CA ASN A 304 0.85 -22.78 3.79
C ASN A 304 2.18 -22.23 3.26
N ILE A 305 2.27 -20.94 2.92
CA ILE A 305 3.49 -20.35 2.41
C ILE A 305 3.98 -19.24 3.32
N LEU A 306 5.23 -19.37 3.77
CA LEU A 306 5.95 -18.32 4.46
C LEU A 306 7.00 -17.71 3.54
N TRP A 307 7.02 -16.39 3.47
CA TRP A 307 7.97 -15.61 2.71
C TRP A 307 9.06 -15.08 3.63
N ILE A 308 10.27 -15.06 3.15
CA ILE A 308 11.45 -14.64 3.91
C ILE A 308 12.15 -13.56 3.10
N PHE A 309 12.14 -12.33 3.59
CA PHE A 309 12.70 -11.18 2.89
C PHE A 309 13.74 -10.45 3.72
N ALA A 310 14.71 -9.86 3.04
CA ALA A 310 15.61 -8.88 3.66
C ALA A 310 14.91 -7.52 3.75
N THR A 311 15.10 -6.83 4.86
CA THR A 311 14.53 -5.51 5.15
C THR A 311 15.60 -4.42 5.24
N GLY A 312 15.19 -3.20 5.60
CA GLY A 312 16.07 -2.04 5.70
C GLY A 312 16.08 -1.24 4.40
N ASP A 313 17.24 -0.66 4.05
CA ASP A 313 17.37 0.15 2.83
C ASP A 313 17.22 -0.67 1.55
N ASN A 314 17.27 -1.98 1.68
CA ASN A 314 17.28 -2.95 0.59
C ASN A 314 15.95 -3.70 0.48
N LYS A 315 14.87 -2.97 0.21
CA LYS A 315 13.54 -3.57 0.05
C LYS A 315 13.42 -4.33 -1.26
N MET A 316 12.59 -5.37 -1.27
CA MET A 316 12.49 -6.29 -2.38
C MET A 316 11.63 -5.79 -3.55
N VAL A 317 10.63 -4.98 -3.26
CA VAL A 317 9.68 -4.48 -4.25
C VAL A 317 9.88 -2.98 -4.42
N ASP A 318 10.04 -2.54 -5.66
CA ASP A 318 10.01 -1.12 -6.01
C ASP A 318 8.64 -0.78 -6.60
N MET A 319 8.03 0.25 -6.06
CA MET A 319 6.75 0.78 -6.52
C MET A 319 6.89 2.23 -6.95
N VAL A 320 6.40 2.52 -8.12
CA VAL A 320 6.33 3.86 -8.69
C VAL A 320 4.88 4.28 -8.80
N ASP A 321 4.63 5.47 -8.36
CA ASP A 321 3.37 6.17 -8.49
C ASP A 321 3.62 7.42 -9.35
N VAL A 322 2.98 7.50 -10.49
CA VAL A 322 3.23 8.57 -11.47
C VAL A 322 2.13 9.60 -11.40
N GLY A 323 2.53 10.85 -11.16
CA GLY A 323 1.59 11.96 -11.13
C GLY A 323 0.70 11.97 -9.89
N GLU A 324 -0.56 12.20 -10.11
CA GLU A 324 -1.61 12.40 -9.11
C GLU A 324 -2.82 11.54 -9.44
N THR A 325 -3.70 11.35 -8.47
CA THR A 325 -5.01 10.77 -8.73
C THR A 325 -5.82 11.77 -9.57
N LEU A 326 -6.38 11.31 -10.67
CA LEU A 326 -7.25 12.10 -11.55
C LEU A 326 -8.68 11.60 -11.43
N ILE A 327 -9.63 12.52 -11.32
CA ILE A 327 -11.06 12.19 -11.37
C ILE A 327 -11.70 12.82 -12.59
N GLU A 328 -12.18 11.99 -13.51
CA GLU A 328 -12.87 12.43 -14.70
C GLU A 328 -14.36 12.09 -14.64
N GLU A 329 -15.20 13.05 -15.02
CA GLU A 329 -16.64 12.82 -15.15
C GLU A 329 -16.92 12.01 -16.43
N ILE A 330 -17.53 10.83 -16.29
CA ILE A 330 -17.98 10.04 -17.44
C ILE A 330 -19.28 10.61 -17.95
N THR A 331 -19.19 11.42 -18.99
CA THR A 331 -20.36 11.97 -19.68
C THR A 331 -20.84 10.98 -20.74
N ASP A 332 -21.72 10.07 -20.38
CA ASP A 332 -22.28 9.10 -21.31
C ASP A 332 -23.36 9.75 -22.18
N ARG A 333 -22.98 10.24 -23.33
CA ARG A 333 -23.89 10.91 -24.30
C ARG A 333 -24.61 9.93 -25.24
N GLY A 334 -24.45 8.62 -25.08
CA GLY A 334 -24.85 7.61 -26.07
C GLY A 334 -25.98 6.68 -25.69
N GLU A 335 -26.34 6.51 -24.45
CA GLU A 335 -27.42 5.59 -24.06
C GLU A 335 -28.76 6.31 -23.90
N ALA A 336 -29.72 5.93 -24.74
CA ALA A 336 -31.09 6.48 -24.81
C ALA A 336 -31.98 6.15 -23.56
N ASN A 337 -31.44 5.59 -22.51
CA ASN A 337 -32.12 5.26 -21.25
C ASN A 337 -31.75 6.20 -20.09
N ALA A 338 -31.58 7.46 -20.39
CA ALA A 338 -31.20 8.49 -19.44
C ALA A 338 -32.37 8.92 -18.51
N ASN A 339 -32.91 7.97 -17.74
CA ASN A 339 -33.48 8.28 -16.44
C ASN A 339 -32.40 8.47 -15.36
N ILE A 340 -31.15 8.66 -15.78
CA ILE A 340 -29.95 8.79 -14.96
C ILE A 340 -29.60 10.29 -14.77
N ALA A 341 -30.61 11.12 -14.60
CA ALA A 341 -30.38 12.53 -14.25
C ALA A 341 -29.83 12.70 -12.82
N ASP A 342 -29.81 11.64 -12.04
CA ASP A 342 -29.50 11.68 -10.61
C ASP A 342 -28.18 10.96 -10.26
N LEU A 343 -27.65 10.11 -11.14
CA LEU A 343 -26.43 9.35 -10.91
C LEU A 343 -25.26 9.99 -11.68
N MET A 344 -24.31 10.50 -10.92
CA MET A 344 -23.05 10.98 -11.49
C MET A 344 -22.09 9.83 -11.57
N LYS A 345 -21.57 9.56 -12.76
CA LYS A 345 -20.53 8.60 -13.00
C LYS A 345 -19.22 9.33 -13.10
N TYR A 346 -18.26 8.98 -12.30
CA TYR A 346 -16.90 9.48 -12.43
C TYR A 346 -15.92 8.33 -12.37
N GLU A 347 -14.82 8.50 -13.05
CA GLU A 347 -13.71 7.56 -13.08
C GLU A 347 -12.55 8.16 -12.33
N VAL A 348 -12.07 7.41 -11.35
CA VAL A 348 -10.87 7.75 -10.59
C VAL A 348 -9.72 6.97 -11.20
N GLN A 349 -8.71 7.66 -11.68
CA GLN A 349 -7.56 7.08 -12.37
C GLN A 349 -6.27 7.34 -11.60
N ARG A 350 -5.36 6.35 -11.62
CA ARG A 350 -4.02 6.46 -11.05
C ARG A 350 -3.05 5.60 -11.82
N GLU A 351 -1.88 6.15 -12.15
CA GLU A 351 -0.83 5.44 -12.87
C GLU A 351 0.19 4.87 -11.88
N LEU A 352 0.35 3.55 -11.89
CA LEU A 352 1.19 2.81 -10.95
C LEU A 352 2.05 1.77 -11.68
N GLY A 353 3.26 1.57 -11.18
CA GLY A 353 4.12 0.47 -11.59
C GLY A 353 4.70 -0.25 -10.39
N VAL A 354 4.76 -1.56 -10.44
CA VAL A 354 5.33 -2.41 -9.39
C VAL A 354 6.28 -3.41 -10.02
N ALA A 355 7.48 -3.54 -9.46
CA ALA A 355 8.43 -4.53 -9.90
C ALA A 355 9.24 -5.10 -8.75
N THR A 356 9.62 -6.37 -8.87
CA THR A 356 10.54 -7.00 -7.93
C THR A 356 11.97 -6.56 -8.25
N ARG A 357 12.74 -6.15 -7.24
CA ARG A 357 14.12 -5.71 -7.41
C ARG A 357 15.00 -6.88 -7.82
N LEU A 358 15.63 -6.75 -8.98
CA LEU A 358 16.61 -7.70 -9.47
C LEU A 358 17.88 -7.62 -8.61
N GLY A 359 18.45 -8.78 -8.24
CA GLY A 359 19.66 -8.85 -7.42
C GLY A 359 19.42 -9.01 -5.92
N ARG A 360 18.17 -9.10 -5.49
CA ARG A 360 17.81 -9.47 -4.11
C ARG A 360 17.48 -10.94 -4.02
N TYR A 361 17.95 -11.56 -2.94
CA TYR A 361 17.63 -12.94 -2.61
C TYR A 361 16.50 -12.97 -1.62
N PHE A 362 15.51 -13.82 -1.89
CA PHE A 362 14.40 -14.09 -0.98
C PHE A 362 14.34 -15.58 -0.68
N GLY A 363 13.65 -15.94 0.39
CA GLY A 363 13.38 -17.32 0.74
C GLY A 363 11.90 -17.61 0.75
N GLN A 364 11.57 -18.86 0.58
CA GLN A 364 10.21 -19.35 0.70
C GLN A 364 10.22 -20.68 1.45
N TRP A 365 9.30 -20.82 2.38
CA TRP A 365 9.03 -22.08 3.03
C TRP A 365 7.59 -22.50 2.76
N THR A 366 7.42 -23.68 2.17
CA THR A 366 6.09 -24.25 1.98
C THR A 366 5.82 -25.25 3.10
N ILE A 367 4.80 -24.96 3.89
CA ILE A 367 4.37 -25.80 5.01
C ILE A 367 3.63 -27.01 4.45
N THR A 368 4.02 -28.19 4.87
CA THR A 368 3.32 -29.45 4.58
C THR A 368 2.77 -30.03 5.86
N GLU A 369 1.65 -30.70 5.77
CA GLU A 369 1.13 -31.53 6.88
C GLU A 369 2.12 -32.66 7.17
N ASP A 370 2.24 -33.06 8.44
CA ASP A 370 3.10 -34.16 8.91
C ASP A 370 2.63 -35.54 8.40
#